data_d6008a6189e8e131a1621ba20db2460e
#
_entry.id   d6008a6189e8e131a1621ba20db2460e
#
_cell.length_a   1.000
_cell.length_b   1.000
_cell.length_c   1.000
_cell.angle_alpha   90.00
_cell.angle_beta   90.00
_cell.angle_gamma   90.00
#
_symmetry.space_group_name_H-M   'P 1'
#
loop_
_entity.id
_entity.type
_entity.pdbx_description
1 polymer ?
#
loop_
_entity_poly.entity_id
_entity_poly.type
_entity_poly.pdbx_seq_one_letter_code
_entity_poly.pdbx_strand_id
1 'polypeptide(L)'
;IAAAIRQESGNEAVGEFYTACGNLLHKGGRSAAFWSADGPADPANVVSEIIAAANLSPEIAAAADQEEFDVVVRAESDLAFERTGKDVGTPIITFDTTRPNEATLFGPVINRIPRGEEALQLWDAMWIVARTPGLAEFKRSLRGAPNFN
;
A
#
# COMPACT_ATOMS: atom_id res chain seq x y z
N ILE A 1 -5.24 11.16 -5.48
CA ILE A 1 -6.20 11.29 -4.36
C ILE A 1 -5.49 11.09 -3.01
N ALA A 2 -4.84 9.95 -2.72
CA ALA A 2 -4.22 9.70 -1.40
C ALA A 2 -3.22 10.79 -0.96
N ALA A 3 -2.44 11.36 -1.89
CA ALA A 3 -1.53 12.47 -1.60
C ALA A 3 -2.29 13.75 -1.20
N ALA A 4 -3.43 14.04 -1.85
CA ALA A 4 -4.29 15.14 -1.48
C ALA A 4 -4.92 14.95 -0.10
N ILE A 5 -5.45 13.76 0.19
CA ILE A 5 -6.00 13.43 1.52
C ILE A 5 -4.94 13.65 2.61
N ARG A 6 -3.70 13.20 2.37
CA ARG A 6 -2.63 13.40 3.33
C ARG A 6 -2.32 14.87 3.56
N GLN A 7 -2.30 15.67 2.51
CA GLN A 7 -2.05 17.11 2.61
C GLN A 7 -3.14 17.84 3.39
N GLU A 8 -4.40 17.48 3.18
CA GLU A 8 -5.56 18.15 3.80
C GLU A 8 -5.88 17.63 5.20
N SER A 9 -5.78 16.31 5.40
CA SER A 9 -6.34 15.63 6.58
C SER A 9 -5.36 14.70 7.30
N GLY A 10 -4.12 14.58 6.80
CA GLY A 10 -3.06 13.81 7.45
C GLY A 10 -3.10 12.30 7.17
N ASN A 11 -2.17 11.58 7.80
CA ASN A 11 -1.95 10.16 7.55
C ASN A 11 -3.09 9.26 8.06
N GLU A 12 -3.80 9.67 9.10
CA GLU A 12 -4.94 8.90 9.66
C GLU A 12 -6.05 8.79 8.61
N ALA A 13 -6.41 9.90 7.98
CA ALA A 13 -7.40 9.92 6.89
C ALA A 13 -6.97 9.10 5.67
N VAL A 14 -5.66 9.06 5.35
CA VAL A 14 -5.13 8.14 4.32
C VAL A 14 -5.33 6.69 4.74
N GLY A 15 -5.14 6.33 6.00
CA GLY A 15 -5.39 4.99 6.53
C GLY A 15 -6.86 4.57 6.40
N GLU A 16 -7.79 5.47 6.70
CA GLU A 16 -9.23 5.25 6.52
C GLU A 16 -9.60 5.06 5.06
N PHE A 17 -9.09 5.93 4.18
CA PHE A 17 -9.27 5.81 2.73
C PHE A 17 -8.72 4.48 2.20
N TYR A 18 -7.52 4.09 2.59
CA TYR A 18 -6.90 2.81 2.19
C TYR A 18 -7.72 1.60 2.66
N THR A 19 -8.24 1.67 3.88
CA THR A 19 -9.12 0.63 4.44
C THR A 19 -10.43 0.53 3.66
N ALA A 20 -11.03 1.66 3.30
CA ALA A 20 -12.24 1.69 2.47
C ALA A 20 -11.99 1.09 1.07
N CYS A 21 -10.86 1.43 0.44
CA CYS A 21 -10.42 0.80 -0.82
C CYS A 21 -10.32 -0.72 -0.67
N GLY A 22 -9.60 -1.21 0.32
CA GLY A 22 -9.40 -2.63 0.56
C GLY A 22 -10.70 -3.37 0.79
N ASN A 23 -11.61 -2.81 1.57
CA ASN A 23 -12.93 -3.40 1.84
C ASN A 23 -13.77 -3.47 0.57
N LEU A 24 -13.85 -2.40 -0.21
CA LEU A 24 -14.64 -2.37 -1.44
C LEU A 24 -14.08 -3.34 -2.49
N LEU A 25 -12.79 -3.30 -2.73
CA LEU A 25 -12.16 -4.08 -3.79
C LEU A 25 -12.08 -5.57 -3.43
N HIS A 26 -11.64 -5.90 -2.24
CA HIS A 26 -11.37 -7.30 -1.87
C HIS A 26 -12.56 -7.98 -1.22
N LYS A 27 -13.19 -7.38 -0.20
CA LYS A 27 -14.35 -7.98 0.48
C LYS A 27 -15.64 -7.76 -0.31
N GLY A 28 -15.76 -6.64 -1.02
CA GLY A 28 -16.87 -6.33 -1.91
C GLY A 28 -16.86 -7.09 -3.24
N GLY A 29 -15.83 -7.93 -3.49
CA GLY A 29 -15.74 -8.78 -4.68
C GLY A 29 -15.46 -8.03 -5.99
N ARG A 30 -15.04 -6.77 -5.93
CA ARG A 30 -14.83 -5.93 -7.12
C ARG A 30 -13.41 -5.98 -7.68
N SER A 31 -12.48 -6.71 -7.02
CA SER A 31 -11.07 -6.74 -7.42
C SER A 31 -10.85 -7.25 -8.84
N ALA A 32 -11.58 -8.28 -9.28
CA ALA A 32 -11.44 -8.82 -10.63
C ALA A 32 -11.82 -7.80 -11.71
N ALA A 33 -12.90 -7.05 -11.52
CA ALA A 33 -13.31 -6.00 -12.44
C ALA A 33 -12.35 -4.80 -12.42
N PHE A 34 -11.85 -4.44 -11.26
CA PHE A 34 -10.91 -3.31 -11.09
C PHE A 34 -9.56 -3.56 -11.77
N TRP A 35 -9.07 -4.82 -11.70
CA TRP A 35 -7.78 -5.21 -12.28
C TRP A 35 -7.92 -5.85 -13.67
N SER A 36 -9.10 -5.81 -14.30
CA SER A 36 -9.28 -6.22 -15.69
C SER A 36 -8.58 -5.27 -16.64
N ALA A 37 -8.30 -5.73 -17.87
CA ALA A 37 -7.65 -4.91 -18.89
C ALA A 37 -8.46 -3.65 -19.24
N ASP A 38 -9.79 -3.73 -19.10
CA ASP A 38 -10.72 -2.63 -19.40
C ASP A 38 -10.99 -1.74 -18.18
N GLY A 39 -10.49 -2.13 -16.99
CA GLY A 39 -10.79 -1.46 -15.73
C GLY A 39 -12.24 -1.62 -15.28
N PRO A 40 -12.68 -0.89 -14.25
CA PRO A 40 -14.08 -0.84 -13.84
C PRO A 40 -14.93 -0.07 -14.86
N ALA A 41 -16.17 -0.51 -15.06
CA ALA A 41 -17.09 0.11 -16.00
C ALA A 41 -17.40 1.61 -15.69
N ASP A 42 -17.32 1.97 -14.42
CA ASP A 42 -17.48 3.36 -13.94
C ASP A 42 -16.45 3.66 -12.85
N PRO A 43 -15.24 4.08 -13.23
CA PRO A 43 -14.17 4.40 -12.27
C PRO A 43 -14.54 5.55 -11.32
N ALA A 44 -15.26 6.55 -11.80
CA ALA A 44 -15.67 7.72 -11.02
C ALA A 44 -16.63 7.33 -9.89
N ASN A 45 -17.57 6.43 -10.17
CA ASN A 45 -18.48 5.91 -9.16
C ASN A 45 -17.74 5.09 -8.10
N VAL A 46 -16.78 4.25 -8.51
CA VAL A 46 -15.94 3.48 -7.56
C VAL A 46 -15.18 4.41 -6.63
N VAL A 47 -14.55 5.45 -7.17
CA VAL A 47 -13.84 6.46 -6.37
C VAL A 47 -14.79 7.17 -5.40
N SER A 48 -15.98 7.56 -5.87
CA SER A 48 -16.98 8.23 -5.03
C SER A 48 -17.47 7.34 -3.88
N GLU A 49 -17.69 6.05 -4.13
CA GLU A 49 -18.07 5.09 -3.10
C GLU A 49 -16.96 4.93 -2.03
N ILE A 50 -15.69 4.88 -2.45
CA ILE A 50 -14.55 4.78 -1.54
C ILE A 50 -14.45 6.03 -0.66
N ILE A 51 -14.54 7.21 -1.25
CA ILE A 51 -14.50 8.50 -0.56
C ILE A 51 -15.61 8.58 0.48
N ALA A 52 -16.84 8.22 0.11
CA ALA A 52 -17.98 8.20 1.02
C ALA A 52 -17.79 7.19 2.18
N ALA A 53 -17.28 5.99 1.87
CA ALA A 53 -17.01 4.97 2.89
C ALA A 53 -15.88 5.36 3.87
N ALA A 54 -14.98 6.23 3.44
CA ALA A 54 -13.91 6.81 4.26
C ALA A 54 -14.35 8.10 5.01
N ASN A 55 -15.61 8.51 4.91
CA ASN A 55 -16.15 9.76 5.49
C ASN A 55 -15.37 11.02 5.06
N LEU A 56 -14.86 11.04 3.86
CA LEU A 56 -14.12 12.16 3.29
C LEU A 56 -15.05 13.07 2.46
N SER A 57 -14.63 14.33 2.27
CA SER A 57 -15.35 15.26 1.42
C SER A 57 -15.37 14.77 -0.04
N PRO A 58 -16.53 14.80 -0.73
CA PRO A 58 -16.61 14.41 -2.14
C PRO A 58 -15.71 15.23 -3.06
N GLU A 59 -15.38 16.48 -2.70
CA GLU A 59 -14.52 17.37 -3.47
C GLU A 59 -13.11 16.82 -3.65
N ILE A 60 -12.63 15.93 -2.74
CA ILE A 60 -11.31 15.31 -2.83
C ILE A 60 -11.15 14.44 -4.09
N ALA A 61 -12.25 14.02 -4.72
CA ALA A 61 -12.23 13.28 -5.97
C ALA A 61 -11.54 14.04 -7.11
N ALA A 62 -11.67 15.38 -7.11
CA ALA A 62 -11.03 16.24 -8.10
C ALA A 62 -9.49 16.15 -8.12
N ALA A 63 -8.90 15.73 -7.02
CA ALA A 63 -7.45 15.51 -6.94
C ALA A 63 -6.95 14.37 -7.87
N ALA A 64 -7.85 13.56 -8.42
CA ALA A 64 -7.49 12.54 -9.41
C ALA A 64 -6.92 13.15 -10.71
N ASP A 65 -7.37 14.35 -11.05
CA ASP A 65 -7.03 15.06 -12.30
C ASP A 65 -5.99 16.19 -12.06
N GLN A 66 -5.42 16.29 -10.84
CA GLN A 66 -4.48 17.33 -10.48
C GLN A 66 -3.04 16.80 -10.53
N GLU A 67 -2.30 17.21 -11.56
CA GLU A 67 -0.91 16.78 -11.81
C GLU A 67 0.07 17.18 -10.70
N GLU A 68 -0.27 18.16 -9.87
CA GLU A 68 0.58 18.58 -8.75
C GLU A 68 0.86 17.45 -7.75
N PHE A 69 -0.09 16.53 -7.58
CA PHE A 69 0.08 15.37 -6.72
C PHE A 69 0.95 14.26 -7.33
N ASP A 70 1.13 14.26 -8.65
CA ASP A 70 2.03 13.31 -9.32
C ASP A 70 3.49 13.55 -8.93
N VAL A 71 3.86 14.81 -8.65
CA VAL A 71 5.20 15.15 -8.17
C VAL A 71 5.50 14.47 -6.83
N VAL A 72 4.52 14.51 -5.92
CA VAL A 72 4.63 13.87 -4.59
C VAL A 72 4.73 12.36 -4.72
N VAL A 73 3.82 11.75 -5.51
CA VAL A 73 3.80 10.30 -5.72
C VAL A 73 5.10 9.82 -6.37
N ARG A 74 5.62 10.57 -7.34
CA ARG A 74 6.89 10.26 -8.02
C ARG A 74 8.06 10.31 -7.05
N ALA A 75 8.17 11.38 -6.27
CA ALA A 75 9.25 11.54 -5.29
C ALA A 75 9.27 10.42 -4.24
N GLU A 76 8.11 10.00 -3.76
CA GLU A 76 7.99 8.88 -2.80
C GLU A 76 8.32 7.52 -3.44
N SER A 77 7.91 7.31 -4.69
CA SER A 77 8.26 6.11 -5.43
C SER A 77 9.76 6.04 -5.72
N ASP A 78 10.36 7.16 -6.12
CA ASP A 78 11.80 7.24 -6.36
C ASP A 78 12.60 6.95 -5.09
N LEU A 79 12.16 7.49 -3.92
CA LEU A 79 12.78 7.19 -2.63
C LEU A 79 12.66 5.70 -2.26
N ALA A 80 11.51 5.08 -2.52
CA ALA A 80 11.34 3.64 -2.28
C ALA A 80 12.29 2.81 -3.16
N PHE A 81 12.42 3.16 -4.44
CA PHE A 81 13.33 2.48 -5.37
C PHE A 81 14.80 2.78 -5.13
N GLU A 82 15.14 3.96 -4.61
CA GLU A 82 16.52 4.25 -4.16
C GLU A 82 16.95 3.26 -3.06
N ARG A 83 16.02 2.88 -2.18
CA ARG A 83 16.26 2.01 -1.03
C ARG A 83 16.28 0.52 -1.36
N THR A 84 15.54 0.08 -2.37
CA THR A 84 15.33 -1.35 -2.66
C THR A 84 15.80 -1.80 -4.03
N GLY A 85 16.06 -0.87 -4.97
CA GLY A 85 16.15 -1.19 -6.41
C GLY A 85 14.78 -1.18 -7.09
N LYS A 86 14.77 -1.30 -8.42
CA LYS A 86 13.56 -1.12 -9.26
C LYS A 86 12.87 -2.43 -9.65
N ASP A 87 13.44 -3.57 -9.31
CA ASP A 87 12.94 -4.90 -9.68
C ASP A 87 12.10 -5.57 -8.58
N VAL A 88 11.54 -4.76 -7.69
CA VAL A 88 10.68 -5.19 -6.59
C VAL A 88 9.27 -4.63 -6.76
N GLY A 89 8.32 -5.28 -6.09
CA GLY A 89 6.93 -4.80 -5.99
C GLY A 89 6.62 -4.16 -4.65
N THR A 90 5.40 -4.32 -4.20
CA THR A 90 4.90 -3.86 -2.90
C THR A 90 4.47 -5.05 -2.03
N PRO A 91 4.51 -4.91 -0.70
CA PRO A 91 4.89 -3.73 0.07
C PRO A 91 6.41 -3.50 0.10
N ILE A 92 6.83 -2.24 0.28
CA ILE A 92 8.19 -1.87 0.67
C ILE A 92 8.11 -1.28 2.07
N ILE A 93 8.85 -1.84 3.01
CA ILE A 93 8.84 -1.42 4.41
C ILE A 93 10.22 -0.92 4.79
N THR A 94 10.28 0.31 5.32
CA THR A 94 11.48 0.90 5.88
C THR A 94 11.36 0.90 7.40
N PHE A 95 12.29 0.23 8.05
CA PHE A 95 12.46 0.23 9.51
C PHE A 95 13.47 1.29 9.91
N ASP A 96 13.29 1.88 11.10
CA ASP A 96 14.20 2.88 11.65
C ASP A 96 14.58 3.97 10.64
N THR A 97 13.60 4.81 10.29
CA THR A 97 13.76 5.87 9.29
C THR A 97 14.82 6.93 9.65
N THR A 98 15.45 6.82 10.80
CA THR A 98 16.56 7.65 11.24
C THR A 98 17.88 7.00 10.92
N ARG A 99 18.62 7.54 9.95
CA ARG A 99 20.00 7.09 9.63
C ARG A 99 20.92 7.19 10.86
N PRO A 100 21.83 6.23 11.12
CA PRO A 100 22.31 5.17 10.21
C PRO A 100 21.59 3.83 10.33
N ASN A 101 20.52 3.73 11.10
CA ASN A 101 19.86 2.45 11.39
C ASN A 101 18.75 2.10 10.40
N GLU A 102 18.53 2.92 9.38
CA GLU A 102 17.53 2.67 8.36
C GLU A 102 17.78 1.34 7.63
N ALA A 103 16.77 0.51 7.55
CA ALA A 103 16.79 -0.74 6.81
C ALA A 103 15.49 -0.91 6.04
N THR A 104 15.58 -1.21 4.77
CA THR A 104 14.43 -1.32 3.87
C THR A 104 14.41 -2.67 3.20
N LEU A 105 13.23 -3.28 3.10
CA LEU A 105 13.04 -4.56 2.45
C LEU A 105 11.73 -4.58 1.65
N PHE A 106 11.72 -5.27 0.52
CA PHE A 106 10.50 -5.65 -0.18
C PHE A 106 9.84 -6.84 0.51
N GLY A 107 8.54 -6.75 0.76
CA GLY A 107 7.75 -7.80 1.41
C GLY A 107 7.36 -7.42 2.84
N PRO A 108 6.72 -8.36 3.58
CA PRO A 108 6.39 -9.73 3.19
C PRO A 108 5.21 -9.80 2.23
N VAL A 109 5.26 -10.69 1.24
CA VAL A 109 4.11 -11.00 0.39
C VAL A 109 3.45 -12.25 0.94
N ILE A 110 2.34 -12.06 1.62
CA ILE A 110 1.59 -13.11 2.32
C ILE A 110 0.13 -13.11 1.85
N ASN A 111 -0.49 -14.28 1.83
CA ASN A 111 -1.86 -14.46 1.32
C ASN A 111 -2.93 -14.56 2.42
N ARG A 112 -2.56 -14.39 3.68
CA ARG A 112 -3.47 -14.37 4.83
C ARG A 112 -3.05 -13.27 5.81
N ILE A 113 -3.97 -12.87 6.67
CA ILE A 113 -3.69 -11.87 7.70
C ILE A 113 -3.11 -12.57 8.94
N PRO A 114 -1.82 -12.37 9.31
CA PRO A 114 -1.30 -12.84 10.58
C PRO A 114 -1.95 -12.07 11.72
N ARG A 115 -2.19 -12.72 12.86
CA ARG A 115 -2.87 -12.11 14.01
C ARG A 115 -2.18 -12.45 15.32
N GLY A 116 -2.37 -11.59 16.34
CA GLY A 116 -1.87 -11.81 17.67
C GLY A 116 -0.36 -12.04 17.71
N GLU A 117 0.07 -13.03 18.48
CA GLU A 117 1.48 -13.36 18.67
C GLU A 117 2.21 -13.70 17.36
N GLU A 118 1.54 -14.39 16.44
CA GLU A 118 2.12 -14.68 15.13
C GLU A 118 2.47 -13.41 14.34
N ALA A 119 1.63 -12.39 14.40
CA ALA A 119 1.89 -11.11 13.73
C ALA A 119 3.11 -10.40 14.32
N LEU A 120 3.26 -10.43 15.65
CA LEU A 120 4.40 -9.86 16.34
C LEU A 120 5.70 -10.59 16.00
N GLN A 121 5.69 -11.92 16.04
CA GLN A 121 6.84 -12.73 15.66
C GLN A 121 7.27 -12.52 14.21
N LEU A 122 6.30 -12.39 13.29
CA LEU A 122 6.59 -12.08 11.90
C LEU A 122 7.23 -10.69 11.75
N TRP A 123 6.71 -9.70 12.48
CA TRP A 123 7.26 -8.33 12.47
C TRP A 123 8.70 -8.31 12.97
N ASP A 124 8.99 -8.95 14.11
CA ASP A 124 10.32 -9.03 14.67
C ASP A 124 11.30 -9.76 13.74
N ALA A 125 10.86 -10.85 13.12
CA ALA A 125 11.67 -11.56 12.12
C ALA A 125 11.99 -10.68 10.91
N MET A 126 11.00 -9.91 10.40
CA MET A 126 11.19 -8.99 9.28
C MET A 126 12.18 -7.88 9.62
N TRP A 127 12.11 -7.34 10.85
CA TRP A 127 13.03 -6.33 11.33
C TRP A 127 14.49 -6.84 11.36
N ILE A 128 14.72 -8.08 11.87
CA ILE A 128 16.01 -8.72 11.87
C ILE A 128 16.54 -8.96 10.46
N VAL A 129 15.68 -9.49 9.58
CA VAL A 129 16.02 -9.80 8.18
C VAL A 129 16.41 -8.53 7.42
N ALA A 130 15.63 -7.45 7.56
CA ALA A 130 15.92 -6.19 6.89
C ALA A 130 17.29 -5.59 7.25
N ARG A 131 17.76 -5.83 8.47
CA ARG A 131 19.05 -5.33 8.98
C ARG A 131 20.23 -6.28 8.77
N THR A 132 20.01 -7.46 8.17
CA THR A 132 21.07 -8.44 7.94
C THR A 132 21.95 -7.98 6.76
N PRO A 133 23.23 -7.64 6.99
CA PRO A 133 24.10 -7.15 5.91
C PRO A 133 24.25 -8.19 4.79
N GLY A 134 24.11 -7.73 3.55
CA GLY A 134 24.28 -8.56 2.37
C GLY A 134 23.11 -9.47 2.03
N LEU A 135 22.02 -9.46 2.83
CA LEU A 135 20.80 -10.18 2.48
C LEU A 135 20.03 -9.38 1.43
N ALA A 136 19.75 -9.99 0.30
CA ALA A 136 19.00 -9.36 -0.78
C ALA A 136 17.58 -9.91 -0.92
N GLU A 137 17.37 -11.22 -0.83
CA GLU A 137 16.06 -11.81 -1.13
C GLU A 137 15.80 -13.11 -0.35
N PHE A 138 14.54 -13.25 0.12
CA PHE A 138 13.88 -14.51 0.41
C PHE A 138 12.63 -14.62 -0.45
N LYS A 139 12.50 -15.70 -1.22
CA LYS A 139 11.40 -15.82 -2.17
C LYS A 139 10.83 -17.22 -2.26
N ARG A 140 9.51 -17.29 -2.43
CA ARG A 140 8.80 -18.48 -2.90
C ARG A 140 7.98 -18.11 -4.13
N SER A 141 8.02 -18.91 -5.18
CA SER A 141 7.19 -18.70 -6.39
C SER A 141 5.75 -19.17 -6.20
N LEU A 142 5.48 -20.07 -5.24
CA LEU A 142 4.14 -20.54 -4.91
C LEU A 142 3.37 -19.46 -4.13
N ARG A 143 2.39 -18.85 -4.80
CA ARG A 143 1.55 -17.80 -4.20
C ARG A 143 0.09 -18.27 -4.24
N GLY A 144 -0.54 -18.36 -3.07
CA GLY A 144 -1.99 -18.56 -2.97
C GLY A 144 -2.75 -17.25 -3.24
N ALA A 145 -4.03 -17.36 -3.55
CA ALA A 145 -4.90 -16.19 -3.61
C ALA A 145 -5.00 -15.52 -2.21
N PRO A 146 -5.12 -14.20 -2.16
CA PRO A 146 -5.29 -13.47 -0.90
C PRO A 146 -6.53 -13.96 -0.14
N ASN A 147 -6.38 -14.14 1.18
CA ASN A 147 -7.46 -14.49 2.10
C ASN A 147 -7.53 -13.45 3.20
N PHE A 148 -8.66 -12.75 3.30
CA PHE A 148 -8.91 -11.64 4.22
C PHE A 148 -9.81 -12.03 5.41
N ASN A 149 -10.05 -13.33 5.62
CA ASN A 149 -10.82 -13.84 6.75
C ASN A 149 -10.02 -13.94 8.02
#